data_ab0d222e872d6086660c12a16c1c3e52
#
_entry.id   ab0d222e872d6086660c12a16c1c3e52
#
_cell.length_a   1.000
_cell.length_b   1.000
_cell.length_c   1.000
_cell.angle_alpha   90.00
_cell.angle_beta   90.00
_cell.angle_gamma   90.00
#
_symmetry.space_group_name_H-M   'P 1'
#
loop_
_entity.id
_entity.type
_entity.pdbx_description
1 polymer ?
#
loop_
_entity_poly.entity_id
_entity_poly.type
_entity_poly.pdbx_seq_one_letter_code
_entity_poly.pdbx_strand_id
1 'polypeptide(L)'
;LLGMTKLTVNADTEFGIATLSMNGKLISSAYVENGQANITFPELTEPGKAKIAVIGFNRVTEILEIDVLPAKGGYVQVDSFELNQDDAQMDYDETIDLGLNVKNIGVEEARNVTLELSTDSDYIRMIDSLEMLTLISVEEIVNLDKAFQFYVTPDTPNETKINFVLTCTDEHGSYKTDFTIEAYAPEF
;
A
#
# COMPACT_ATOMS: atom_id res chain seq x y z
N LEU A 1 15.16 4.01 -2.12
CA LEU A 1 15.67 4.73 -0.94
C LEU A 1 16.30 3.83 0.12
N LEU A 2 16.13 2.52 0.03
CA LEU A 2 16.75 1.59 0.98
C LEU A 2 18.28 1.78 0.98
N GLY A 3 18.90 1.83 2.16
CA GLY A 3 20.34 2.10 2.30
C GLY A 3 20.74 3.56 2.14
N MET A 4 19.81 4.45 1.78
CA MET A 4 20.07 5.88 1.73
C MET A 4 19.88 6.52 3.10
N THR A 5 20.67 7.56 3.37
CA THR A 5 20.58 8.36 4.61
C THR A 5 20.39 9.84 4.34
N LYS A 6 20.30 10.21 3.06
CA LYS A 6 20.11 11.61 2.64
C LYS A 6 19.29 11.68 1.35
N LEU A 7 18.40 12.66 1.29
CA LEU A 7 17.57 12.97 0.12
C LEU A 7 17.57 14.47 -0.08
N THR A 8 17.72 14.90 -1.34
CA THR A 8 17.55 16.32 -1.74
C THR A 8 16.19 16.47 -2.42
N VAL A 9 15.36 17.35 -1.89
CA VAL A 9 14.04 17.71 -2.44
C VAL A 9 14.15 19.09 -3.08
N ASN A 10 13.81 19.19 -4.37
CA ASN A 10 13.65 20.48 -5.04
C ASN A 10 12.18 20.93 -4.87
N ALA A 11 11.97 22.15 -4.46
CA ALA A 11 10.65 22.70 -4.17
C ALA A 11 10.42 24.01 -4.92
N ASP A 12 9.20 24.23 -5.39
CA ASP A 12 8.77 25.50 -6.00
C ASP A 12 8.37 26.53 -4.92
N THR A 13 9.20 26.63 -3.90
CA THR A 13 9.11 27.64 -2.85
C THR A 13 10.50 27.98 -2.33
N GLU A 14 10.74 29.25 -2.03
CA GLU A 14 12.04 29.67 -1.49
C GLU A 14 12.20 29.25 -0.02
N PHE A 15 11.09 29.20 0.74
CA PHE A 15 11.05 28.87 2.15
C PHE A 15 9.92 27.91 2.45
N GLY A 16 10.17 26.95 3.33
CA GLY A 16 9.19 25.96 3.72
C GLY A 16 9.81 24.86 4.57
N ILE A 17 9.06 23.78 4.71
CA ILE A 17 9.52 22.55 5.37
C ILE A 17 9.23 21.37 4.42
N ALA A 18 10.25 20.55 4.17
CA ALA A 18 10.09 19.25 3.55
C ALA A 18 10.18 18.16 4.62
N THR A 19 9.27 17.22 4.57
CA THR A 19 9.19 16.10 5.52
C THR A 19 9.29 14.78 4.77
N LEU A 20 9.93 13.80 5.38
CA LEU A 20 9.92 12.40 4.96
C LEU A 20 9.18 11.59 6.02
N SER A 21 8.15 10.87 5.63
CA SER A 21 7.40 9.96 6.49
C SER A 21 7.26 8.58 5.83
N MET A 22 7.07 7.54 6.62
CA MET A 22 6.86 6.18 6.17
C MET A 22 5.93 5.46 7.14
N ASN A 23 4.97 4.70 6.63
CA ASN A 23 3.98 3.99 7.45
C ASN A 23 3.28 4.91 8.48
N GLY A 24 2.93 6.13 8.07
CA GLY A 24 2.29 7.12 8.93
C GLY A 24 3.18 7.78 9.99
N LYS A 25 4.47 7.44 10.05
CA LYS A 25 5.42 8.02 11.01
C LYS A 25 6.36 9.00 10.32
N LEU A 26 6.55 10.17 10.93
CA LEU A 26 7.58 11.11 10.51
C LEU A 26 8.97 10.50 10.77
N ILE A 27 9.78 10.41 9.72
CA ILE A 27 11.16 9.93 9.79
C ILE A 27 12.11 11.12 10.01
N SER A 28 11.97 12.16 9.19
CA SER A 28 12.83 13.35 9.28
C SER A 28 12.20 14.54 8.56
N SER A 29 12.76 15.73 8.81
CA SER A 29 12.39 16.97 8.11
C SER A 29 13.58 17.87 7.92
N ALA A 30 13.50 18.78 6.93
CA ALA A 30 14.47 19.83 6.71
C ALA A 30 13.77 21.10 6.22
N TYR A 31 14.37 22.25 6.49
CA TYR A 31 13.90 23.51 5.93
C TYR A 31 14.23 23.57 4.43
N VAL A 32 13.30 24.16 3.67
CA VAL A 32 13.55 24.56 2.29
C VAL A 32 14.29 25.89 2.32
N GLU A 33 15.45 25.93 1.70
CA GLU A 33 16.27 27.14 1.54
C GLU A 33 16.62 27.27 0.05
N ASN A 34 16.28 28.42 -0.55
CA ASN A 34 16.51 28.68 -1.96
C ASN A 34 15.96 27.58 -2.90
N GLY A 35 14.75 27.07 -2.62
CA GLY A 35 14.11 26.06 -3.42
C GLY A 35 14.61 24.62 -3.21
N GLN A 36 15.44 24.37 -2.20
CA GLN A 36 15.94 23.03 -1.89
C GLN A 36 15.86 22.69 -0.40
N ALA A 37 15.56 21.43 -0.10
CA ALA A 37 15.67 20.86 1.22
C ALA A 37 16.57 19.62 1.20
N ASN A 38 17.52 19.52 2.10
CA ASN A 38 18.39 18.36 2.27
C ASN A 38 17.97 17.61 3.53
N ILE A 39 17.14 16.57 3.36
CA ILE A 39 16.65 15.72 4.45
C ILE A 39 17.69 14.66 4.76
N THR A 40 18.19 14.61 5.98
CA THR A 40 19.05 13.54 6.48
C THR A 40 18.24 12.66 7.43
N PHE A 41 18.32 11.33 7.26
CA PHE A 41 17.51 10.38 8.01
C PHE A 41 18.30 9.10 8.31
N PRO A 42 17.87 8.29 9.31
CA PRO A 42 18.43 6.97 9.53
C PRO A 42 18.24 6.09 8.30
N GLU A 43 19.14 5.14 8.09
CA GLU A 43 18.97 4.15 7.01
C GLU A 43 17.60 3.47 7.09
N LEU A 44 16.87 3.47 5.98
CA LEU A 44 15.60 2.75 5.89
C LEU A 44 15.91 1.28 5.66
N THR A 45 15.46 0.44 6.57
CA THR A 45 15.74 -1.01 6.60
C THR A 45 14.57 -1.85 6.11
N GLU A 46 13.38 -1.29 6.06
CA GLU A 46 12.16 -1.97 5.64
C GLU A 46 11.68 -1.38 4.31
N PRO A 47 11.26 -2.22 3.34
CA PRO A 47 10.60 -1.75 2.14
C PRO A 47 9.18 -1.21 2.46
N GLY A 48 8.65 -0.39 1.56
CA GLY A 48 7.31 0.18 1.72
C GLY A 48 7.13 1.49 1.00
N LYS A 49 6.03 2.21 1.28
CA LYS A 49 5.75 3.52 0.70
C LYS A 49 6.20 4.64 1.65
N ALA A 50 7.09 5.47 1.17
CA ALA A 50 7.46 6.70 1.83
C ALA A 50 6.75 7.90 1.19
N LYS A 51 6.43 8.91 2.01
CA LYS A 51 5.81 10.15 1.56
C LYS A 51 6.75 11.31 1.83
N ILE A 52 6.96 12.12 0.81
CA ILE A 52 7.64 13.41 0.92
C ILE A 52 6.54 14.47 0.83
N ALA A 53 6.40 15.29 1.86
CA ALA A 53 5.49 16.43 1.83
C ALA A 53 6.29 17.73 1.90
N VAL A 54 5.96 18.68 1.03
CA VAL A 54 6.54 20.03 1.03
C VAL A 54 5.46 21.03 1.42
N ILE A 55 5.71 21.76 2.49
CA ILE A 55 4.82 22.76 3.06
C ILE A 55 5.50 24.14 2.89
N GLY A 56 4.94 24.95 2.02
CA GLY A 56 5.38 26.34 1.82
C GLY A 56 4.39 27.34 2.46
N PHE A 57 4.87 28.56 2.75
CA PHE A 57 3.99 29.62 3.24
C PHE A 57 2.99 30.04 2.16
N ASN A 58 1.72 30.01 2.51
CA ASN A 58 0.59 30.35 1.62
C ASN A 58 0.56 29.54 0.32
N ARG A 59 0.94 28.25 0.39
CA ARG A 59 0.90 27.29 -0.72
C ARG A 59 0.13 26.03 -0.32
N VAL A 60 -0.42 25.34 -1.30
CA VAL A 60 -1.00 24.01 -1.10
C VAL A 60 0.15 23.04 -0.83
N THR A 61 -0.03 22.16 0.14
CA THR A 61 0.95 21.11 0.44
C THR A 61 1.05 20.15 -0.73
N GLU A 62 2.25 19.96 -1.25
CA GLU A 62 2.53 18.93 -2.26
C GLU A 62 3.00 17.67 -1.56
N ILE A 63 2.45 16.52 -1.97
CA ILE A 63 2.81 15.19 -1.44
C ILE A 63 3.24 14.31 -2.60
N LEU A 64 4.45 13.75 -2.50
CA LEU A 64 4.99 12.76 -3.42
C LEU A 64 5.11 11.43 -2.68
N GLU A 65 4.54 10.37 -3.24
CA GLU A 65 4.76 9.00 -2.77
C GLU A 65 5.91 8.37 -3.56
N ILE A 66 6.77 7.65 -2.86
CA ILE A 66 7.92 6.96 -3.42
C ILE A 66 8.04 5.56 -2.81
N ASP A 67 8.34 4.57 -3.65
CA ASP A 67 8.58 3.22 -3.19
C ASP A 67 10.00 3.09 -2.62
N VAL A 68 10.08 2.49 -1.44
CA VAL A 68 11.32 2.08 -0.80
C VAL A 68 11.46 0.58 -1.08
N LEU A 69 12.18 0.24 -2.15
CA LEU A 69 12.35 -1.14 -2.59
C LEU A 69 13.45 -1.83 -1.79
N PRO A 70 13.36 -3.16 -1.58
CA PRO A 70 14.43 -3.94 -0.98
C PRO A 70 15.67 -3.89 -1.88
N ALA A 71 16.86 -3.98 -1.26
CA ALA A 71 18.12 -4.03 -2.02
C ALA A 71 18.30 -5.37 -2.76
N LYS A 72 17.56 -6.40 -2.35
CA LYS A 72 17.55 -7.76 -2.91
C LYS A 72 16.15 -8.35 -2.75
N GLY A 73 15.85 -9.34 -3.60
CA GLY A 73 14.60 -10.09 -3.53
C GLY A 73 13.44 -9.45 -4.26
N GLY A 74 12.32 -10.12 -4.18
CA GLY A 74 11.05 -9.66 -4.69
C GLY A 74 10.42 -8.59 -3.78
N TYR A 75 9.52 -7.82 -4.34
CA TYR A 75 8.61 -6.95 -3.59
C TYR A 75 7.26 -6.94 -4.30
N VAL A 76 6.35 -7.76 -3.81
CA VAL A 76 5.02 -7.94 -4.43
C VAL A 76 4.04 -6.99 -3.77
N GLN A 77 3.38 -6.18 -4.56
CA GLN A 77 2.35 -5.24 -4.10
C GLN A 77 1.05 -5.45 -4.86
N VAL A 78 -0.04 -4.94 -4.32
CA VAL A 78 -1.32 -4.86 -5.02
C VAL A 78 -1.19 -3.81 -6.12
N ASP A 79 -1.42 -4.22 -7.37
CA ASP A 79 -1.52 -3.34 -8.53
C ASP A 79 -2.94 -2.81 -8.69
N SER A 80 -3.91 -3.72 -8.63
CA SER A 80 -5.34 -3.42 -8.63
C SER A 80 -6.13 -4.54 -7.97
N PHE A 81 -7.40 -4.27 -7.68
CA PHE A 81 -8.33 -5.29 -7.19
C PHE A 81 -9.65 -5.21 -7.95
N GLU A 82 -10.39 -6.31 -7.94
CA GLU A 82 -11.70 -6.43 -8.56
C GLU A 82 -12.66 -7.13 -7.58
N LEU A 83 -13.87 -6.61 -7.49
CA LEU A 83 -14.95 -7.27 -6.78
C LEU A 83 -15.74 -8.09 -7.79
N ASN A 84 -15.73 -9.40 -7.62
CA ASN A 84 -16.42 -10.34 -8.51
C ASN A 84 -17.91 -10.43 -8.14
N GLN A 85 -18.58 -9.27 -8.12
CA GLN A 85 -20.01 -9.09 -7.88
C GLN A 85 -20.68 -8.50 -9.12
N ASP A 86 -21.98 -8.71 -9.25
CA ASP A 86 -22.75 -8.29 -10.44
C ASP A 86 -22.71 -6.77 -10.69
N ASP A 87 -22.63 -5.98 -9.63
CA ASP A 87 -22.56 -4.52 -9.64
C ASP A 87 -21.18 -3.94 -9.34
N ALA A 88 -20.19 -4.82 -9.08
CA ALA A 88 -18.83 -4.47 -8.68
C ALA A 88 -18.75 -3.61 -7.40
N GLN A 89 -19.74 -3.75 -6.49
CA GLN A 89 -19.80 -3.08 -5.21
C GLN A 89 -19.60 -4.08 -4.06
N MET A 90 -19.23 -3.58 -2.90
CA MET A 90 -19.15 -4.33 -1.66
C MET A 90 -20.35 -3.95 -0.79
N ASP A 91 -21.42 -4.74 -0.90
CA ASP A 91 -22.64 -4.49 -0.13
C ASP A 91 -22.61 -5.21 1.22
N TYR A 92 -23.32 -4.66 2.22
CA TYR A 92 -23.49 -5.35 3.48
C TYR A 92 -24.46 -6.54 3.34
N ASP A 93 -24.35 -7.49 4.29
CA ASP A 93 -25.05 -8.79 4.30
C ASP A 93 -24.72 -9.66 3.07
N GLU A 94 -23.51 -9.49 2.49
CA GLU A 94 -23.07 -10.18 1.30
C GLU A 94 -21.74 -10.89 1.49
N THR A 95 -21.54 -11.97 0.73
CA THR A 95 -20.23 -12.62 0.60
C THR A 95 -19.53 -12.14 -0.65
N ILE A 96 -18.39 -11.52 -0.47
CA ILE A 96 -17.59 -10.91 -1.53
C ILE A 96 -16.48 -11.85 -1.98
N ASP A 97 -16.39 -12.11 -3.28
CA ASP A 97 -15.23 -12.71 -3.93
C ASP A 97 -14.30 -11.57 -4.40
N LEU A 98 -13.11 -11.50 -3.83
CA LEU A 98 -12.11 -10.48 -4.16
C LEU A 98 -11.03 -11.05 -5.07
N GLY A 99 -10.90 -10.51 -6.27
CA GLY A 99 -9.78 -10.72 -7.17
C GLY A 99 -8.67 -9.70 -6.93
N LEU A 100 -7.42 -10.10 -7.07
CA LEU A 100 -6.27 -9.20 -7.00
C LEU A 100 -5.39 -9.34 -8.24
N ASN A 101 -4.91 -8.22 -8.75
CA ASN A 101 -3.71 -8.16 -9.57
C ASN A 101 -2.54 -7.78 -8.67
N VAL A 102 -1.56 -8.67 -8.57
CA VAL A 102 -0.34 -8.42 -7.79
C VAL A 102 0.85 -8.27 -8.73
N LYS A 103 1.73 -7.32 -8.44
CA LYS A 103 2.91 -7.03 -9.25
C LYS A 103 4.17 -7.13 -8.41
N ASN A 104 5.20 -7.82 -8.94
CA ASN A 104 6.52 -7.79 -8.33
C ASN A 104 7.30 -6.57 -8.84
N ILE A 105 7.46 -5.56 -8.01
CA ILE A 105 8.27 -4.36 -8.30
C ILE A 105 9.66 -4.43 -7.65
N GLY A 106 10.03 -5.58 -7.09
CA GLY A 106 11.35 -5.82 -6.53
C GLY A 106 12.44 -5.94 -7.59
N VAL A 107 13.66 -6.18 -7.14
CA VAL A 107 14.85 -6.27 -8.02
C VAL A 107 15.17 -7.70 -8.45
N GLU A 108 14.53 -8.68 -7.86
CA GLU A 108 14.67 -10.10 -8.14
C GLU A 108 13.28 -10.76 -8.20
N GLU A 109 13.22 -11.99 -8.68
CA GLU A 109 12.01 -12.80 -8.66
C GLU A 109 11.57 -13.11 -7.21
N ALA A 110 10.27 -13.10 -6.95
CA ALA A 110 9.69 -13.53 -5.69
C ALA A 110 9.35 -15.03 -5.78
N ARG A 111 9.88 -15.85 -4.87
CA ARG A 111 9.69 -17.30 -4.85
C ARG A 111 8.94 -17.75 -3.60
N ASN A 112 8.15 -18.82 -3.73
CA ASN A 112 7.37 -19.39 -2.64
C ASN A 112 6.54 -18.31 -1.92
N VAL A 113 5.84 -17.51 -2.72
CA VAL A 113 5.10 -16.34 -2.26
C VAL A 113 3.82 -16.79 -1.57
N THR A 114 3.62 -16.31 -0.35
CA THR A 114 2.36 -16.44 0.39
C THR A 114 1.74 -15.06 0.52
N LEU A 115 0.47 -14.93 0.14
CA LEU A 115 -0.33 -13.73 0.27
C LEU A 115 -1.41 -13.98 1.31
N GLU A 116 -1.44 -13.19 2.37
CA GLU A 116 -2.44 -13.27 3.43
C GLU A 116 -3.19 -11.94 3.54
N LEU A 117 -4.50 -11.98 3.33
CA LEU A 117 -5.38 -10.82 3.47
C LEU A 117 -5.95 -10.75 4.88
N SER A 118 -5.90 -9.56 5.48
CA SER A 118 -6.46 -9.29 6.80
C SER A 118 -7.09 -7.89 6.88
N THR A 119 -7.92 -7.67 7.87
CA THR A 119 -8.49 -6.37 8.22
C THR A 119 -8.76 -6.30 9.73
N ASP A 120 -8.70 -5.12 10.30
CA ASP A 120 -9.05 -4.85 11.70
C ASP A 120 -10.54 -4.45 11.86
N SER A 121 -11.30 -4.45 10.76
CA SER A 121 -12.71 -4.06 10.78
C SER A 121 -13.59 -5.15 11.38
N ASP A 122 -14.38 -4.81 12.39
CA ASP A 122 -15.39 -5.69 13.00
C ASP A 122 -16.53 -6.03 12.02
N TYR A 123 -16.66 -5.30 10.92
CA TYR A 123 -17.69 -5.49 9.90
C TYR A 123 -17.34 -6.59 8.89
N ILE A 124 -16.12 -7.12 8.92
CA ILE A 124 -15.66 -8.13 7.97
C ILE A 124 -15.38 -9.46 8.69
N ARG A 125 -15.90 -10.53 8.11
CA ARG A 125 -15.57 -11.90 8.50
C ARG A 125 -14.84 -12.59 7.36
N MET A 126 -13.53 -12.80 7.50
CA MET A 126 -12.74 -13.53 6.51
C MET A 126 -13.23 -14.98 6.39
N ILE A 127 -13.38 -15.47 5.14
CA ILE A 127 -13.77 -16.84 4.79
C ILE A 127 -12.57 -17.54 4.16
N ASP A 128 -11.96 -16.93 3.16
CA ASP A 128 -10.70 -17.34 2.56
C ASP A 128 -9.75 -16.15 2.51
N SER A 129 -8.58 -16.32 3.11
CA SER A 129 -7.63 -15.22 3.32
C SER A 129 -6.21 -15.55 2.86
N LEU A 130 -5.99 -16.72 2.20
CA LEU A 130 -4.65 -17.20 1.90
C LEU A 130 -4.51 -17.65 0.45
N GLU A 131 -3.49 -17.10 -0.24
CA GLU A 131 -3.07 -17.53 -1.56
C GLU A 131 -1.59 -17.88 -1.59
N MET A 132 -1.23 -18.85 -2.44
CA MET A 132 0.16 -19.31 -2.57
C MET A 132 0.57 -19.34 -4.03
N LEU A 133 1.70 -18.69 -4.34
CA LEU A 133 2.27 -18.62 -5.68
C LEU A 133 3.71 -19.16 -5.66
N THR A 134 4.08 -19.93 -6.68
CA THR A 134 5.42 -20.50 -6.75
C THR A 134 6.48 -19.46 -7.09
N LEU A 135 6.14 -18.55 -8.02
CA LEU A 135 7.07 -17.59 -8.59
C LEU A 135 6.30 -16.38 -9.14
N ILE A 136 6.85 -15.19 -8.95
CA ILE A 136 6.47 -13.96 -9.66
C ILE A 136 7.76 -13.30 -10.14
N SER A 137 7.94 -13.19 -11.47
CA SER A 137 9.12 -12.57 -12.07
C SER A 137 9.13 -11.05 -11.82
N VAL A 138 10.29 -10.41 -11.98
CA VAL A 138 10.39 -8.94 -11.88
C VAL A 138 9.48 -8.27 -12.90
N GLU A 139 8.74 -7.24 -12.49
CA GLU A 139 7.74 -6.51 -13.28
C GLU A 139 6.53 -7.36 -13.75
N GLU A 140 6.46 -8.64 -13.40
CA GLU A 140 5.32 -9.47 -13.71
C GLU A 140 4.08 -9.07 -12.92
N ILE A 141 2.93 -9.04 -13.61
CA ILE A 141 1.61 -8.91 -12.99
C ILE A 141 0.94 -10.28 -13.04
N VAL A 142 0.54 -10.78 -11.89
CA VAL A 142 -0.23 -12.02 -11.75
C VAL A 142 -1.67 -11.66 -11.41
N ASN A 143 -2.61 -12.12 -12.24
CA ASN A 143 -4.03 -12.02 -11.96
C ASN A 143 -4.46 -13.20 -11.09
N LEU A 144 -5.09 -12.91 -9.97
CA LEU A 144 -5.67 -13.86 -9.03
C LEU A 144 -7.18 -13.63 -9.01
N ASP A 145 -7.88 -14.34 -9.88
CA ASP A 145 -9.32 -14.31 -9.92
C ASP A 145 -9.89 -15.00 -8.68
N LYS A 146 -10.71 -14.30 -7.88
CA LYS A 146 -11.25 -14.82 -6.62
C LYS A 146 -10.18 -15.28 -5.61
N ALA A 147 -9.13 -14.47 -5.46
CA ALA A 147 -8.03 -14.75 -4.54
C ALA A 147 -8.48 -14.90 -3.09
N PHE A 148 -9.45 -14.10 -2.68
CA PHE A 148 -9.92 -14.06 -1.29
C PHE A 148 -11.44 -14.00 -1.22
N GLN A 149 -11.98 -14.44 -0.10
CA GLN A 149 -13.42 -14.38 0.16
C GLN A 149 -13.68 -13.88 1.58
N PHE A 150 -14.64 -12.99 1.73
CA PHE A 150 -15.08 -12.48 3.03
C PHE A 150 -16.55 -12.12 3.01
N TYR A 151 -17.15 -12.11 4.19
CA TYR A 151 -18.53 -11.70 4.42
C TYR A 151 -18.57 -10.32 5.06
N VAL A 152 -19.41 -9.44 4.52
CA VAL A 152 -19.69 -8.11 5.05
C VAL A 152 -20.92 -8.18 5.95
N THR A 153 -20.78 -7.77 7.22
CA THR A 153 -21.88 -7.91 8.17
C THR A 153 -23.03 -6.92 7.89
N PRO A 154 -24.30 -7.27 8.26
CA PRO A 154 -25.44 -6.38 8.02
C PRO A 154 -25.41 -5.10 8.86
N ASP A 155 -24.57 -5.04 9.89
CA ASP A 155 -24.42 -3.86 10.74
C ASP A 155 -23.45 -2.82 10.14
N THR A 156 -22.90 -3.06 8.95
CA THR A 156 -21.96 -2.16 8.29
C THR A 156 -22.68 -0.87 7.87
N PRO A 157 -22.26 0.31 8.35
CA PRO A 157 -22.86 1.57 7.90
C PRO A 157 -22.55 1.84 6.43
N ASN A 158 -23.48 2.50 5.73
CA ASN A 158 -23.28 2.93 4.35
C ASN A 158 -22.03 3.83 4.22
N GLU A 159 -21.28 3.70 3.13
CA GLU A 159 -20.05 4.45 2.84
C GLU A 159 -18.93 4.21 3.87
N THR A 160 -18.94 3.05 4.54
CA THR A 160 -17.86 2.67 5.45
C THR A 160 -16.62 2.27 4.68
N LYS A 161 -15.50 2.94 4.95
CA LYS A 161 -14.19 2.60 4.38
C LYS A 161 -13.52 1.51 5.19
N ILE A 162 -13.38 0.34 4.58
CA ILE A 162 -12.71 -0.83 5.16
C ILE A 162 -11.27 -0.87 4.64
N ASN A 163 -10.31 -0.81 5.55
CA ASN A 163 -8.90 -0.97 5.20
C ASN A 163 -8.51 -2.45 5.25
N PHE A 164 -7.99 -2.95 4.15
CA PHE A 164 -7.44 -4.30 4.04
C PHE A 164 -5.91 -4.22 4.01
N VAL A 165 -5.27 -5.18 4.64
CA VAL A 165 -3.82 -5.34 4.67
C VAL A 165 -3.47 -6.67 4.02
N LEU A 166 -2.72 -6.61 2.92
CA LEU A 166 -2.12 -7.77 2.29
C LEU A 166 -0.70 -7.96 2.84
N THR A 167 -0.47 -9.05 3.54
CA THR A 167 0.85 -9.48 3.96
C THR A 167 1.41 -10.43 2.91
N CYS A 168 2.51 -10.04 2.29
CA CYS A 168 3.24 -10.87 1.36
C CYS A 168 4.49 -11.42 2.03
N THR A 169 4.71 -12.72 1.95
CA THR A 169 5.90 -13.41 2.47
C THR A 169 6.52 -14.22 1.36
N ASP A 170 7.82 -14.06 1.16
CA ASP A 170 8.64 -14.84 0.23
C ASP A 170 9.91 -15.38 0.92
N GLU A 171 10.85 -15.95 0.14
CA GLU A 171 12.12 -16.47 0.66
C GLU A 171 13.02 -15.39 1.30
N HIS A 172 12.78 -14.10 1.00
CA HIS A 172 13.62 -12.99 1.46
C HIS A 172 13.04 -12.28 2.68
N GLY A 173 11.75 -12.46 2.96
CA GLY A 173 11.11 -11.82 4.11
C GLY A 173 9.60 -11.63 3.97
N SER A 174 9.05 -10.79 4.83
CA SER A 174 7.63 -10.45 4.85
C SER A 174 7.46 -8.95 4.87
N TYR A 175 6.50 -8.46 4.09
CA TYR A 175 6.13 -7.05 4.02
C TYR A 175 4.63 -6.90 3.81
N LYS A 176 4.12 -5.68 4.03
CA LYS A 176 2.69 -5.40 3.99
C LYS A 176 2.39 -4.27 3.02
N THR A 177 1.30 -4.43 2.30
CA THR A 177 0.66 -3.36 1.53
C THR A 177 -0.79 -3.23 1.97
N ASP A 178 -1.36 -2.04 1.88
CA ASP A 178 -2.74 -1.79 2.27
C ASP A 178 -3.53 -1.15 1.13
N PHE A 179 -4.83 -1.40 1.12
CA PHE A 179 -5.79 -0.79 0.24
C PHE A 179 -7.15 -0.66 0.93
N THR A 180 -8.00 0.20 0.41
CA THR A 180 -9.30 0.48 1.02
C THR A 180 -10.42 0.17 0.03
N ILE A 181 -11.46 -0.50 0.51
CA ILE A 181 -12.72 -0.72 -0.20
C ILE A 181 -13.84 -0.03 0.58
N GLU A 182 -14.75 0.61 -0.12
CA GLU A 182 -15.91 1.27 0.47
C GLU A 182 -17.12 0.33 0.42
N ALA A 183 -17.80 0.16 1.57
CA ALA A 183 -19.00 -0.66 1.68
C ALA A 183 -20.25 0.19 1.50
N TYR A 184 -21.23 -0.32 0.75
CA TYR A 184 -22.46 0.36 0.42
C TYR A 184 -23.69 -0.37 0.95
N ALA A 185 -24.79 0.37 1.04
CA ALA A 185 -26.10 -0.22 1.24
C ALA A 185 -26.61 -0.80 -0.09
N PRO A 186 -27.18 -2.03 -0.09
CA PRO A 186 -27.76 -2.60 -1.30
C PRO A 186 -28.78 -1.68 -1.95
N GLU A 187 -28.69 -1.50 -3.25
CA GLU A 187 -29.73 -0.81 -4.04
C GLU A 187 -30.89 -1.79 -4.30
N PHE A 188 -32.13 -1.35 -4.06
CA PHE A 188 -33.37 -2.13 -4.25
C PHE A 188 -34.09 -1.73 -5.53
#